data_42a8d2817c4daa18c04282639c1782f4
#
_entry.id   42a8d2817c4daa18c04282639c1782f4
#
_cell.length_a   1.000
_cell.length_b   1.000
_cell.length_c   1.000
_cell.angle_alpha   90.00
_cell.angle_beta   90.00
_cell.angle_gamma   90.00
#
_symmetry.space_group_name_H-M   'P 1'
#
loop_
_entity.id
_entity.type
_entity.pdbx_description
1 polymer ?
#
loop_
_entity_poly.entity_id
_entity_poly.type
_entity_poly.pdbx_seq_one_letter_code
_entity_poly.pdbx_strand_id
1 'polypeptide(L)'
;MIYLDNAATTFPKPDCVINAVTEFMKTQGGNPGRGGHFLSELASDKVLECREELASLIGAASPEQIIFTKNTTEAINLAIKGTLKPGDEVIISSMEHNSVLRSCISMEKSGAIVKIARADSNGKLSVESFSGLVSKHTKMICVIHASNVVGTVNPIRDIYKFARSKGIIMLTDAAQSGGILTLDEDSGDMIAFAGHKGLYGPFGTGALYIKPGIHLDTLMEGGTGSMSESALMPDILPDRYEAGTINASGIAGLCEGIKFIKKEGIAEKEAELQNHFLEQISAISGAKLLGTPEVGVFGILLKDHDCVDICGRLSSEFSIATRAGLHCAPMAHRTLGTTAKGLLRFSIGYFNTKEEITEAVKALEYCLKN
;
A
#
# COMPACT_ATOMS: atom_id res chain seq x y z
N MET A 1 25.34 6.34 2.26
CA MET A 1 24.11 6.21 3.10
C MET A 1 23.39 4.94 2.67
N ILE A 2 23.17 4.04 3.60
CA ILE A 2 22.40 2.81 3.37
C ILE A 2 20.94 3.10 3.67
N TYR A 3 20.03 2.89 2.70
CA TYR A 3 18.61 3.19 2.85
C TYR A 3 17.82 1.90 3.06
N LEU A 4 17.28 1.70 4.26
CA LEU A 4 16.51 0.53 4.68
C LEU A 4 15.13 0.94 5.27
N ASP A 5 14.50 2.00 4.71
CA ASP A 5 13.12 2.42 5.03
C ASP A 5 12.20 2.38 3.78
N ASN A 6 12.40 1.39 2.90
CA ASN A 6 11.64 1.24 1.66
C ASN A 6 10.13 1.02 1.88
N ALA A 7 9.72 0.48 3.02
CA ALA A 7 8.29 0.36 3.38
C ALA A 7 7.60 1.71 3.63
N ALA A 8 8.35 2.77 3.90
CA ALA A 8 7.83 4.14 3.93
C ALA A 8 7.69 4.70 2.52
N THR A 9 8.75 4.60 1.71
CA THR A 9 8.80 4.91 0.27
C THR A 9 10.04 4.26 -0.32
N THR A 10 9.99 3.73 -1.52
CA THR A 10 11.19 3.19 -2.19
C THR A 10 12.17 4.30 -2.57
N PHE A 11 13.47 4.08 -2.32
CA PHE A 11 14.55 4.98 -2.69
C PHE A 11 15.84 4.18 -2.98
N PRO A 12 16.61 4.57 -4.04
CA PRO A 12 16.31 5.61 -5.02
C PRO A 12 15.12 5.25 -5.92
N LYS A 13 14.60 6.22 -6.68
CA LYS A 13 13.69 5.93 -7.78
C LYS A 13 14.48 5.54 -9.01
N PRO A 14 13.96 4.61 -9.85
CA PRO A 14 14.57 4.30 -11.14
C PRO A 14 14.72 5.55 -12.02
N ASP A 15 15.80 5.64 -12.78
CA ASP A 15 16.05 6.78 -13.68
C ASP A 15 14.93 6.96 -14.71
N CYS A 16 14.32 5.87 -15.20
CA CYS A 16 13.18 5.94 -16.12
C CYS A 16 12.00 6.69 -15.50
N VAL A 17 11.75 6.54 -14.19
CA VAL A 17 10.69 7.24 -13.47
C VAL A 17 10.99 8.74 -13.36
N ILE A 18 12.22 9.10 -12.97
CA ILE A 18 12.66 10.49 -12.85
C ILE A 18 12.60 11.19 -14.21
N ASN A 19 13.11 10.51 -15.24
CA ASN A 19 13.11 11.04 -16.61
C ASN A 19 11.70 11.23 -17.14
N ALA A 20 10.78 10.29 -16.92
CA ALA A 20 9.39 10.40 -17.37
C ALA A 20 8.66 11.60 -16.74
N VAL A 21 8.82 11.83 -15.43
CA VAL A 21 8.27 13.02 -14.77
C VAL A 21 8.83 14.30 -15.35
N THR A 22 10.15 14.35 -15.53
CA THR A 22 10.86 15.52 -16.07
C THR A 22 10.46 15.82 -17.51
N GLU A 23 10.42 14.80 -18.35
CA GLU A 23 10.06 14.89 -19.76
C GLU A 23 8.60 15.35 -19.92
N PHE A 24 7.67 14.74 -19.15
CA PHE A 24 6.27 15.14 -19.15
C PHE A 24 6.11 16.64 -18.85
N MET A 25 6.80 17.13 -17.81
CA MET A 25 6.72 18.55 -17.42
C MET A 25 7.34 19.48 -18.45
N LYS A 26 8.34 19.04 -19.21
CA LYS A 26 9.02 19.86 -20.24
C LYS A 26 8.28 19.89 -21.57
N THR A 27 7.66 18.77 -21.99
CA THR A 27 7.23 18.58 -23.38
C THR A 27 5.76 18.17 -23.54
N GLN A 28 5.11 17.62 -22.48
CA GLN A 28 3.79 17.02 -22.55
C GLN A 28 2.79 17.62 -21.53
N GLY A 29 3.10 18.75 -20.93
CA GLY A 29 2.38 19.34 -19.80
C GLY A 29 0.97 19.88 -20.09
N GLY A 30 0.23 19.30 -21.05
CA GLY A 30 -1.18 19.59 -21.27
C GLY A 30 -2.06 19.02 -20.13
N ASN A 31 -3.28 19.62 -19.96
CA ASN A 31 -4.25 19.09 -19.00
C ASN A 31 -5.01 17.91 -19.65
N PRO A 32 -4.86 16.68 -19.16
CA PRO A 32 -5.55 15.54 -19.76
C PRO A 32 -7.08 15.68 -19.68
N GLY A 33 -7.77 15.31 -20.74
CA GLY A 33 -9.24 15.30 -20.82
C GLY A 33 -9.91 16.68 -20.93
N ARG A 34 -9.17 17.78 -21.00
CA ARG A 34 -9.75 19.13 -20.97
C ARG A 34 -9.36 20.05 -22.13
N GLY A 35 -8.64 19.58 -23.13
CA GLY A 35 -8.21 20.41 -24.26
C GLY A 35 -8.34 19.67 -25.58
N GLY A 36 -8.87 20.39 -26.63
CA GLY A 36 -8.86 19.90 -28.00
C GLY A 36 -7.56 20.23 -28.72
N HIS A 37 -6.40 20.11 -28.07
CA HIS A 37 -5.11 20.42 -28.65
C HIS A 37 -4.08 19.31 -28.33
N PHE A 38 -3.06 19.21 -29.17
CA PHE A 38 -2.06 18.15 -29.18
C PHE A 38 -1.45 17.84 -27.80
N LEU A 39 -1.10 18.83 -26.99
CA LEU A 39 -0.51 18.59 -25.66
C LEU A 39 -1.52 17.95 -24.67
N SER A 40 -2.80 18.27 -24.80
CA SER A 40 -3.85 17.64 -23.99
C SER A 40 -4.06 16.17 -24.39
N GLU A 41 -4.01 15.87 -25.69
CA GLU A 41 -4.10 14.51 -26.22
C GLU A 41 -2.91 13.66 -25.73
N LEU A 42 -1.67 14.15 -25.87
CA LEU A 42 -0.48 13.47 -25.35
C LEU A 42 -0.57 13.19 -23.84
N ALA A 43 -1.06 14.12 -23.06
CA ALA A 43 -1.24 13.95 -21.63
C ALA A 43 -2.30 12.89 -21.32
N SER A 44 -3.40 12.87 -22.08
CA SER A 44 -4.47 11.87 -21.95
C SER A 44 -3.99 10.47 -22.30
N ASP A 45 -3.23 10.33 -23.39
CA ASP A 45 -2.65 9.06 -23.84
C ASP A 45 -1.71 8.50 -22.77
N LYS A 46 -0.87 9.35 -22.15
CA LYS A 46 0.05 8.91 -21.10
C LYS A 46 -0.69 8.45 -19.83
N VAL A 47 -1.76 9.12 -19.47
CA VAL A 47 -2.62 8.71 -18.34
C VAL A 47 -3.32 7.39 -18.64
N LEU A 48 -3.84 7.21 -19.86
CA LEU A 48 -4.46 5.97 -20.31
C LEU A 48 -3.45 4.82 -20.29
N GLU A 49 -2.25 5.02 -20.86
CA GLU A 49 -1.16 4.04 -20.84
C GLU A 49 -0.85 3.54 -19.43
N CYS A 50 -0.74 4.46 -18.46
CA CYS A 50 -0.50 4.07 -17.07
C CYS A 50 -1.65 3.23 -16.49
N ARG A 51 -2.88 3.57 -16.85
CA ARG A 51 -4.08 2.85 -16.43
C ARG A 51 -4.10 1.43 -16.99
N GLU A 52 -3.76 1.27 -18.27
CA GLU A 52 -3.60 -0.01 -18.96
C GLU A 52 -2.50 -0.86 -18.33
N GLU A 53 -1.35 -0.25 -18.02
CA GLU A 53 -0.22 -0.93 -17.38
C GLU A 53 -0.59 -1.47 -15.99
N LEU A 54 -1.31 -0.70 -15.18
CA LEU A 54 -1.75 -1.15 -13.87
C LEU A 54 -2.88 -2.18 -13.97
N ALA A 55 -3.83 -2.01 -14.89
CA ALA A 55 -4.86 -2.99 -15.18
C ALA A 55 -4.26 -4.34 -15.58
N SER A 56 -3.30 -4.31 -16.51
CA SER A 56 -2.55 -5.51 -16.93
C SER A 56 -1.79 -6.19 -15.79
N LEU A 57 -1.26 -5.42 -14.83
CA LEU A 57 -0.52 -5.97 -13.68
C LEU A 57 -1.40 -6.87 -12.79
N ILE A 58 -2.69 -6.60 -12.72
CA ILE A 58 -3.66 -7.35 -11.90
C ILE A 58 -4.66 -8.15 -12.74
N GLY A 59 -4.51 -8.17 -14.05
CA GLY A 59 -5.44 -8.88 -14.94
C GLY A 59 -6.85 -8.30 -14.99
N ALA A 60 -7.02 -7.00 -14.69
CA ALA A 60 -8.31 -6.34 -14.76
C ALA A 60 -8.88 -6.33 -16.18
N ALA A 61 -10.19 -6.53 -16.33
CA ALA A 61 -10.86 -6.65 -17.62
C ALA A 61 -10.87 -5.34 -18.42
N SER A 62 -10.82 -4.18 -17.75
CA SER A 62 -10.82 -2.87 -18.38
C SER A 62 -9.96 -1.87 -17.59
N PRO A 63 -9.23 -0.97 -18.28
CA PRO A 63 -8.47 0.07 -17.62
C PRO A 63 -9.34 1.08 -16.83
N GLU A 64 -10.59 1.28 -17.19
CA GLU A 64 -11.52 2.17 -16.47
C GLU A 64 -11.81 1.70 -15.04
N GLN A 65 -11.52 0.44 -14.72
CA GLN A 65 -11.61 -0.09 -13.36
C GLN A 65 -10.51 0.43 -12.42
N ILE A 66 -9.49 1.10 -12.97
CA ILE A 66 -8.40 1.71 -12.22
C ILE A 66 -8.71 3.19 -12.01
N ILE A 67 -8.87 3.61 -10.77
CA ILE A 67 -9.10 5.00 -10.37
C ILE A 67 -7.83 5.55 -9.77
N PHE A 68 -7.26 6.60 -10.34
CA PHE A 68 -6.08 7.24 -9.77
C PHE A 68 -6.43 8.07 -8.54
N THR A 69 -5.56 7.98 -7.56
CA THR A 69 -5.66 8.70 -6.29
C THR A 69 -4.30 9.31 -5.94
N LYS A 70 -4.25 10.21 -4.98
CA LYS A 70 -2.97 10.82 -4.53
C LYS A 70 -2.09 9.83 -3.76
N ASN A 71 -2.70 8.80 -3.18
CA ASN A 71 -2.03 7.76 -2.37
C ASN A 71 -3.04 6.68 -1.99
N THR A 72 -2.57 5.58 -1.41
CA THR A 72 -3.43 4.49 -0.88
C THR A 72 -4.45 4.98 0.15
N THR A 73 -4.12 6.00 0.96
CA THR A 73 -5.05 6.52 1.98
C THR A 73 -6.30 7.11 1.33
N GLU A 74 -6.17 7.85 0.24
CA GLU A 74 -7.31 8.37 -0.52
C GLU A 74 -8.12 7.22 -1.15
N ALA A 75 -7.45 6.24 -1.76
CA ALA A 75 -8.08 5.04 -2.33
C ALA A 75 -8.92 4.29 -1.28
N ILE A 76 -8.36 4.05 -0.09
CA ILE A 76 -9.04 3.41 1.04
C ILE A 76 -10.21 4.24 1.55
N ASN A 77 -10.07 5.57 1.64
CA ASN A 77 -11.17 6.45 2.05
C ASN A 77 -12.31 6.43 1.04
N LEU A 78 -12.00 6.46 -0.27
CA LEU A 78 -13.00 6.33 -1.33
C LEU A 78 -13.76 5.00 -1.20
N ALA A 79 -13.04 3.89 -1.06
CA ALA A 79 -13.64 2.56 -0.92
C ALA A 79 -14.53 2.45 0.31
N ILE A 80 -14.03 2.82 1.50
CA ILE A 80 -14.74 2.65 2.76
C ILE A 80 -15.93 3.61 2.86
N LYS A 81 -15.71 4.89 2.62
CA LYS A 81 -16.75 5.92 2.75
C LYS A 81 -17.79 5.84 1.63
N GLY A 82 -17.36 5.43 0.42
CA GLY A 82 -18.26 5.23 -0.70
C GLY A 82 -19.15 4.00 -0.57
N THR A 83 -18.74 3.01 0.26
CA THR A 83 -19.49 1.77 0.44
C THR A 83 -20.40 1.79 1.65
N LEU A 84 -19.90 2.25 2.82
CA LEU A 84 -20.60 2.08 4.10
C LEU A 84 -21.69 3.14 4.31
N LYS A 85 -22.82 2.71 4.88
CA LYS A 85 -23.95 3.53 5.32
C LYS A 85 -24.20 3.33 6.81
N PRO A 86 -24.96 4.24 7.46
CA PRO A 86 -25.42 4.02 8.84
C PRO A 86 -26.12 2.67 8.98
N GLY A 87 -25.72 1.87 9.98
CA GLY A 87 -26.23 0.52 10.22
C GLY A 87 -25.46 -0.61 9.56
N ASP A 88 -24.59 -0.31 8.59
CA ASP A 88 -23.70 -1.32 7.99
C ASP A 88 -22.60 -1.73 8.97
N GLU A 89 -22.20 -3.01 8.90
CA GLU A 89 -21.06 -3.53 9.63
C GLU A 89 -19.84 -3.67 8.69
N VAL A 90 -18.69 -3.23 9.18
CA VAL A 90 -17.39 -3.48 8.54
C VAL A 90 -16.50 -4.31 9.46
N ILE A 91 -15.87 -5.35 8.91
CA ILE A 91 -14.88 -6.15 9.63
C ILE A 91 -13.51 -5.75 9.09
N ILE A 92 -12.63 -5.26 9.97
CA ILE A 92 -11.24 -4.93 9.65
C ILE A 92 -10.30 -5.86 10.37
N SER A 93 -9.10 -6.11 9.83
CA SER A 93 -8.13 -6.91 10.55
C SER A 93 -7.47 -6.12 11.70
N SER A 94 -6.95 -6.85 12.70
CA SER A 94 -6.17 -6.25 13.77
C SER A 94 -4.76 -5.81 13.34
N MET A 95 -4.40 -6.04 12.07
CA MET A 95 -3.09 -5.68 11.51
C MET A 95 -3.14 -4.43 10.62
N GLU A 96 -4.31 -3.78 10.50
CA GLU A 96 -4.53 -2.67 9.57
C GLU A 96 -3.68 -1.43 9.87
N HIS A 97 -3.28 -0.78 8.77
CA HIS A 97 -2.71 0.56 8.81
C HIS A 97 -3.77 1.61 9.23
N ASN A 98 -3.32 2.76 9.75
CA ASN A 98 -4.19 3.86 10.14
C ASN A 98 -5.12 4.37 9.03
N SER A 99 -4.80 4.18 7.76
CA SER A 99 -5.66 4.54 6.63
C SER A 99 -6.99 3.78 6.66
N VAL A 100 -6.99 2.49 6.99
CA VAL A 100 -8.20 1.69 7.19
C VAL A 100 -8.85 2.00 8.54
N LEU A 101 -8.07 1.90 9.63
CA LEU A 101 -8.59 2.10 10.99
C LEU A 101 -9.30 3.44 11.16
N ARG A 102 -8.64 4.54 10.77
CA ARG A 102 -9.20 5.89 10.96
C ARG A 102 -10.41 6.15 10.06
N SER A 103 -10.43 5.60 8.84
CA SER A 103 -11.59 5.71 7.95
C SER A 103 -12.79 4.96 8.52
N CYS A 104 -12.59 3.74 9.05
CA CYS A 104 -13.66 2.98 9.69
C CYS A 104 -14.17 3.65 10.97
N ILE A 105 -13.29 4.17 11.85
CA ILE A 105 -13.70 4.92 13.03
C ILE A 105 -14.46 6.21 12.66
N SER A 106 -14.12 6.83 11.53
CA SER A 106 -14.91 7.96 11.01
C SER A 106 -16.31 7.52 10.60
N MET A 107 -16.47 6.37 9.97
CA MET A 107 -17.78 5.82 9.59
C MET A 107 -18.58 5.34 10.81
N GLU A 108 -17.91 4.85 11.86
CA GLU A 108 -18.56 4.50 13.12
C GLU A 108 -19.25 5.72 13.76
N LYS A 109 -18.63 6.90 13.68
CA LYS A 109 -19.28 8.16 14.12
C LYS A 109 -20.52 8.53 13.29
N SER A 110 -20.60 8.01 12.06
CA SER A 110 -21.74 8.17 11.15
C SER A 110 -22.78 7.04 11.28
N GLY A 111 -22.60 6.11 12.23
CA GLY A 111 -23.56 5.04 12.52
C GLY A 111 -23.23 3.68 11.93
N ALA A 112 -22.07 3.48 11.31
CA ALA A 112 -21.59 2.16 10.96
C ALA A 112 -21.07 1.41 12.19
N ILE A 113 -20.88 0.09 12.11
CA ILE A 113 -20.39 -0.77 13.20
C ILE A 113 -19.07 -1.38 12.78
N VAL A 114 -18.00 -1.15 13.57
CA VAL A 114 -16.67 -1.68 13.29
C VAL A 114 -16.41 -2.92 14.13
N LYS A 115 -16.07 -4.03 13.47
CA LYS A 115 -15.63 -5.28 14.11
C LYS A 115 -14.18 -5.58 13.77
N ILE A 116 -13.45 -6.22 14.69
CA ILE A 116 -12.03 -6.47 14.55
C ILE A 116 -11.78 -7.98 14.44
N ALA A 117 -11.29 -8.42 13.29
CA ALA A 117 -10.78 -9.77 13.08
C ALA A 117 -9.35 -9.88 13.63
N ARG A 118 -9.13 -10.77 14.59
CA ARG A 118 -7.84 -10.92 15.28
C ARG A 118 -6.89 -11.81 14.48
N ALA A 119 -5.69 -11.31 14.26
CA ALA A 119 -4.55 -12.10 13.79
C ALA A 119 -3.94 -12.90 14.96
N ASP A 120 -3.13 -13.90 14.62
CA ASP A 120 -2.31 -14.63 15.57
C ASP A 120 -1.12 -13.78 16.08
N SER A 121 -0.26 -14.38 16.91
CA SER A 121 0.93 -13.74 17.48
C SER A 121 2.00 -13.36 16.45
N ASN A 122 1.93 -13.91 15.23
CA ASN A 122 2.80 -13.58 14.10
C ASN A 122 2.19 -12.54 13.15
N GLY A 123 1.00 -12.05 13.47
CA GLY A 123 0.27 -11.12 12.61
C GLY A 123 -0.42 -11.79 11.42
N LYS A 124 -0.57 -13.14 11.42
CA LYS A 124 -1.23 -13.89 10.35
C LYS A 124 -2.73 -13.99 10.60
N LEU A 125 -3.50 -13.76 9.55
CA LEU A 125 -4.95 -13.93 9.52
C LEU A 125 -5.32 -15.27 8.87
N SER A 126 -6.52 -15.74 9.17
CA SER A 126 -7.16 -16.86 8.48
C SER A 126 -8.63 -16.54 8.19
N VAL A 127 -9.33 -17.39 7.46
CA VAL A 127 -10.77 -17.25 7.23
C VAL A 127 -11.54 -17.29 8.56
N GLU A 128 -11.09 -18.10 9.52
CA GLU A 128 -11.69 -18.26 10.84
C GLU A 128 -11.64 -16.95 11.64
N SER A 129 -10.61 -16.10 11.41
CA SER A 129 -10.52 -14.76 12.03
C SER A 129 -11.75 -13.90 11.74
N PHE A 130 -12.41 -14.12 10.60
CA PHE A 130 -13.56 -13.34 10.12
C PHE A 130 -14.90 -14.05 10.32
N SER A 131 -14.95 -15.37 10.17
CA SER A 131 -16.20 -16.15 10.04
C SER A 131 -17.14 -15.98 11.22
N GLY A 132 -16.64 -15.93 12.45
CA GLY A 132 -17.44 -15.72 13.66
C GLY A 132 -17.94 -14.29 13.88
N LEU A 133 -17.48 -13.32 13.07
CA LEU A 133 -17.86 -11.91 13.17
C LEU A 133 -18.94 -11.50 12.16
N VAL A 134 -19.16 -12.33 11.12
CA VAL A 134 -20.11 -12.04 10.05
C VAL A 134 -21.55 -12.10 10.55
N SER A 135 -22.35 -11.11 10.18
CA SER A 135 -23.79 -11.06 10.37
C SER A 135 -24.50 -10.68 9.07
N LYS A 136 -25.84 -10.63 9.09
CA LYS A 136 -26.65 -10.16 7.95
C LYS A 136 -26.42 -8.68 7.61
N HIS A 137 -25.82 -7.91 8.49
CA HIS A 137 -25.51 -6.49 8.32
C HIS A 137 -24.06 -6.25 7.87
N THR A 138 -23.23 -7.30 7.80
CA THR A 138 -21.85 -7.17 7.35
C THR A 138 -21.80 -6.80 5.88
N LYS A 139 -21.37 -5.58 5.59
CA LYS A 139 -21.31 -5.00 4.24
C LYS A 139 -19.92 -5.15 3.63
N MET A 140 -18.87 -5.01 4.44
CA MET A 140 -17.49 -4.95 3.96
C MET A 140 -16.53 -5.68 4.88
N ILE A 141 -15.49 -6.26 4.28
CA ILE A 141 -14.28 -6.75 4.96
C ILE A 141 -13.09 -5.97 4.40
N CYS A 142 -12.23 -5.42 5.27
CA CYS A 142 -10.97 -4.79 4.87
C CYS A 142 -9.79 -5.62 5.41
N VAL A 143 -8.85 -5.93 4.52
CA VAL A 143 -7.68 -6.78 4.85
C VAL A 143 -6.41 -6.19 4.29
N ILE A 144 -5.41 -5.97 5.15
CA ILE A 144 -4.04 -5.69 4.72
C ILE A 144 -3.42 -6.96 4.13
N HIS A 145 -2.94 -6.90 2.88
CA HIS A 145 -2.29 -8.06 2.25
C HIS A 145 -0.94 -8.38 2.87
N ALA A 146 -0.06 -7.40 2.98
CA ALA A 146 1.24 -7.55 3.64
C ALA A 146 1.40 -6.52 4.74
N SER A 147 1.81 -6.96 5.94
CA SER A 147 1.99 -6.09 7.10
C SER A 147 3.13 -5.10 6.90
N ASN A 148 2.86 -3.81 7.06
CA ASN A 148 3.88 -2.76 7.06
C ASN A 148 4.72 -2.70 8.35
N VAL A 149 4.44 -3.59 9.30
CA VAL A 149 5.14 -3.69 10.59
C VAL A 149 6.11 -4.87 10.62
N VAL A 150 5.65 -6.06 10.19
CA VAL A 150 6.38 -7.33 10.34
C VAL A 150 6.49 -8.14 9.04
N GLY A 151 6.03 -7.63 7.91
CA GLY A 151 6.17 -8.28 6.60
C GLY A 151 5.36 -9.57 6.40
N THR A 152 4.55 -9.99 7.38
CA THR A 152 3.68 -11.16 7.24
C THR A 152 2.63 -10.93 6.16
N VAL A 153 2.48 -11.89 5.24
CA VAL A 153 1.51 -11.85 4.13
C VAL A 153 0.25 -12.63 4.51
N ASN A 154 -0.92 -12.05 4.29
CA ASN A 154 -2.21 -12.66 4.63
C ASN A 154 -2.84 -13.38 3.43
N PRO A 155 -3.62 -14.47 3.63
CA PRO A 155 -4.21 -15.29 2.58
C PRO A 155 -5.45 -14.59 1.99
N ILE A 156 -5.26 -13.47 1.32
CA ILE A 156 -6.37 -12.61 0.83
C ILE A 156 -7.30 -13.36 -0.13
N ARG A 157 -6.80 -14.28 -0.96
CA ARG A 157 -7.64 -15.06 -1.89
C ARG A 157 -8.63 -15.96 -1.16
N ASP A 158 -8.22 -16.60 -0.07
CA ASP A 158 -9.12 -17.47 0.70
C ASP A 158 -10.13 -16.63 1.49
N ILE A 159 -9.70 -15.51 2.05
CA ILE A 159 -10.58 -14.55 2.72
C ILE A 159 -11.58 -13.95 1.72
N TYR A 160 -11.13 -13.63 0.50
CA TYR A 160 -12.02 -13.12 -0.56
C TYR A 160 -13.05 -14.16 -1.01
N LYS A 161 -12.65 -15.42 -1.24
CA LYS A 161 -13.60 -16.50 -1.55
C LYS A 161 -14.67 -16.62 -0.45
N PHE A 162 -14.25 -16.53 0.81
CA PHE A 162 -15.19 -16.53 1.94
C PHE A 162 -16.13 -15.32 1.90
N ALA A 163 -15.61 -14.09 1.78
CA ALA A 163 -16.39 -12.86 1.71
C ALA A 163 -17.42 -12.93 0.58
N ARG A 164 -16.98 -13.31 -0.63
CA ARG A 164 -17.82 -13.46 -1.81
C ARG A 164 -18.94 -14.49 -1.61
N SER A 165 -18.66 -15.61 -0.92
CA SER A 165 -19.69 -16.63 -0.60
C SER A 165 -20.79 -16.11 0.31
N LYS A 166 -20.56 -14.99 0.99
CA LYS A 166 -21.51 -14.30 1.89
C LYS A 166 -22.12 -13.04 1.27
N GLY A 167 -21.76 -12.69 0.02
CA GLY A 167 -22.18 -11.44 -0.62
C GLY A 167 -21.57 -10.18 0.02
N ILE A 168 -20.39 -10.31 0.66
CA ILE A 168 -19.70 -9.24 1.37
C ILE A 168 -18.61 -8.68 0.46
N ILE A 169 -18.54 -7.36 0.32
CA ILE A 169 -17.51 -6.65 -0.44
C ILE A 169 -16.17 -6.73 0.31
N MET A 170 -15.09 -7.03 -0.41
CA MET A 170 -13.75 -7.03 0.18
C MET A 170 -12.85 -5.96 -0.40
N LEU A 171 -12.27 -5.14 0.48
CA LEU A 171 -11.19 -4.20 0.19
C LEU A 171 -9.86 -4.79 0.63
N THR A 172 -8.90 -4.88 -0.29
CA THR A 172 -7.52 -5.26 0.00
C THR A 172 -6.61 -4.03 0.04
N ASP A 173 -5.94 -3.79 1.17
CA ASP A 173 -4.83 -2.83 1.23
C ASP A 173 -3.56 -3.50 0.71
N ALA A 174 -3.18 -3.15 -0.52
CA ALA A 174 -1.99 -3.65 -1.21
C ALA A 174 -0.80 -2.68 -1.14
N ALA A 175 -0.78 -1.74 -0.19
CA ALA A 175 0.28 -0.73 -0.10
C ALA A 175 1.69 -1.30 0.06
N GLN A 176 1.85 -2.50 0.64
CA GLN A 176 3.15 -3.16 0.82
C GLN A 176 3.36 -4.35 -0.11
N SER A 177 2.34 -4.75 -0.85
CA SER A 177 2.40 -5.93 -1.73
C SER A 177 2.26 -5.60 -3.21
N GLY A 178 1.64 -4.47 -3.55
CA GLY A 178 1.47 -4.03 -4.93
C GLY A 178 2.81 -3.84 -5.64
N GLY A 179 3.02 -4.57 -6.73
CA GLY A 179 4.28 -4.59 -7.49
C GLY A 179 5.31 -5.62 -7.00
N ILE A 180 5.11 -6.23 -5.83
CA ILE A 180 6.02 -7.22 -5.24
C ILE A 180 5.40 -8.62 -5.24
N LEU A 181 4.14 -8.72 -4.83
CA LEU A 181 3.41 -9.97 -4.81
C LEU A 181 2.37 -10.00 -5.92
N THR A 182 2.06 -11.20 -6.42
CA THR A 182 1.02 -11.39 -7.43
C THR A 182 -0.35 -11.04 -6.86
N LEU A 183 -1.00 -10.09 -7.51
CA LEU A 183 -2.39 -9.70 -7.28
C LEU A 183 -3.19 -9.91 -8.56
N ASP A 184 -4.46 -10.28 -8.40
CA ASP A 184 -5.40 -10.47 -9.50
C ASP A 184 -6.83 -10.12 -9.08
N GLU A 185 -7.80 -10.34 -9.95
CA GLU A 185 -9.22 -10.09 -9.70
C GLU A 185 -9.81 -10.93 -8.55
N ASP A 186 -9.13 -12.01 -8.13
CA ASP A 186 -9.50 -12.82 -6.96
C ASP A 186 -8.78 -12.37 -5.68
N SER A 187 -8.12 -11.24 -5.72
CA SER A 187 -7.45 -10.61 -4.57
C SER A 187 -8.35 -9.62 -3.82
N GLY A 188 -9.56 -9.33 -4.32
CA GLY A 188 -10.58 -8.46 -3.69
C GLY A 188 -11.54 -7.86 -4.71
N ASP A 189 -12.67 -7.33 -4.23
CA ASP A 189 -13.56 -6.51 -5.07
C ASP A 189 -12.98 -5.12 -5.31
N MET A 190 -12.17 -4.65 -4.37
CA MET A 190 -11.39 -3.41 -4.46
C MET A 190 -9.97 -3.66 -3.96
N ILE A 191 -8.97 -3.08 -4.65
CA ILE A 191 -7.56 -3.21 -4.28
C ILE A 191 -6.93 -1.81 -4.30
N ALA A 192 -6.36 -1.39 -3.16
CA ALA A 192 -5.77 -0.06 -3.00
C ALA A 192 -4.23 -0.12 -3.10
N PHE A 193 -3.65 0.71 -3.98
CA PHE A 193 -2.23 0.72 -4.31
C PHE A 193 -1.53 2.00 -3.85
N ALA A 194 -0.26 1.88 -3.48
CA ALA A 194 0.68 2.98 -3.26
C ALA A 194 1.62 3.11 -4.45
N GLY A 195 1.53 4.20 -5.20
CA GLY A 195 2.41 4.40 -6.35
C GLY A 195 3.88 4.53 -5.95
N HIS A 196 4.16 5.14 -4.81
CA HIS A 196 5.53 5.49 -4.36
C HIS A 196 6.26 4.38 -3.58
N LYS A 197 5.67 3.18 -3.45
CA LYS A 197 6.26 2.01 -2.78
C LYS A 197 6.64 0.96 -3.81
N GLY A 198 6.16 -0.28 -3.71
CA GLY A 198 6.51 -1.37 -4.59
C GLY A 198 6.23 -1.15 -6.09
N LEU A 199 5.41 -0.16 -6.46
CA LEU A 199 5.25 0.27 -7.85
C LEU A 199 6.35 1.24 -8.32
N TYR A 200 7.30 1.63 -7.48
CA TYR A 200 8.45 2.50 -7.76
C TYR A 200 8.12 3.88 -8.35
N GLY A 201 6.85 4.28 -8.39
CA GLY A 201 6.40 5.59 -8.85
C GLY A 201 6.75 6.75 -7.90
N PRO A 202 6.48 8.00 -8.29
CA PRO A 202 6.72 9.17 -7.46
C PRO A 202 5.67 9.32 -6.35
N PHE A 203 5.97 10.21 -5.38
CA PHE A 203 4.99 10.67 -4.40
C PHE A 203 3.77 11.31 -5.07
N GLY A 204 2.64 11.31 -4.36
CA GLY A 204 1.40 11.89 -4.89
C GLY A 204 0.73 11.03 -5.96
N THR A 205 1.03 9.74 -5.99
CA THR A 205 0.40 8.73 -6.85
C THR A 205 -0.07 7.52 -6.05
N GLY A 206 -1.23 7.01 -6.42
CA GLY A 206 -1.85 5.80 -5.92
C GLY A 206 -3.01 5.42 -6.83
N ALA A 207 -3.64 4.29 -6.57
CA ALA A 207 -4.80 3.86 -7.33
C ALA A 207 -5.74 2.99 -6.49
N LEU A 208 -7.00 2.95 -6.91
CA LEU A 208 -8.00 2.00 -6.47
C LEU A 208 -8.48 1.21 -7.68
N TYR A 209 -8.31 -0.12 -7.65
CA TYR A 209 -9.03 -1.01 -8.54
C TYR A 209 -10.44 -1.22 -7.99
N ILE A 210 -11.44 -1.17 -8.86
CA ILE A 210 -12.84 -1.41 -8.52
C ILE A 210 -13.40 -2.47 -9.48
N LYS A 211 -13.86 -3.59 -8.94
CA LYS A 211 -14.45 -4.67 -9.73
C LYS A 211 -15.77 -4.22 -10.38
N PRO A 212 -16.09 -4.68 -11.62
CA PRO A 212 -17.37 -4.37 -12.27
C PRO A 212 -18.57 -4.71 -11.37
N GLY A 213 -19.56 -3.81 -11.34
CA GLY A 213 -20.76 -3.96 -10.51
C GLY A 213 -20.63 -3.43 -9.08
N ILE A 214 -19.46 -2.96 -8.66
CA ILE A 214 -19.31 -2.23 -7.40
C ILE A 214 -19.51 -0.73 -7.67
N HIS A 215 -20.48 -0.15 -6.98
CA HIS A 215 -20.80 1.28 -7.05
C HIS A 215 -20.51 1.94 -5.71
N LEU A 216 -19.77 3.05 -5.75
CA LEU A 216 -19.40 3.82 -4.56
C LEU A 216 -20.09 5.20 -4.60
N ASP A 217 -20.34 5.77 -3.42
CA ASP A 217 -20.55 7.20 -3.35
C ASP A 217 -19.21 7.92 -3.62
N THR A 218 -19.27 9.10 -4.17
CA THR A 218 -18.10 9.93 -4.43
C THR A 218 -17.47 10.40 -3.12
N LEU A 219 -16.14 10.46 -3.09
CA LEU A 219 -15.40 11.05 -1.96
C LEU A 219 -15.30 12.57 -2.09
N MET A 220 -15.22 13.04 -3.32
CA MET A 220 -15.15 14.45 -3.70
C MET A 220 -15.98 14.68 -4.96
N GLU A 221 -16.62 15.82 -5.04
CA GLU A 221 -17.32 16.32 -6.21
C GLU A 221 -16.55 17.47 -6.85
N GLY A 222 -16.57 17.55 -8.17
CA GLY A 222 -15.87 18.61 -8.89
C GLY A 222 -15.86 18.41 -10.41
N GLY A 223 -15.15 19.25 -11.13
CA GLY A 223 -15.02 19.12 -12.57
C GLY A 223 -14.15 17.91 -12.94
N THR A 224 -14.61 17.13 -13.91
CA THR A 224 -13.94 15.92 -14.42
C THR A 224 -13.48 16.04 -15.86
N GLY A 225 -13.95 17.11 -16.56
CA GLY A 225 -13.68 17.32 -18.00
C GLY A 225 -14.80 16.82 -18.90
N SER A 226 -15.63 15.90 -18.42
CA SER A 226 -16.82 15.39 -19.12
C SER A 226 -18.12 15.94 -18.51
N MET A 227 -19.21 15.90 -19.28
CA MET A 227 -20.59 16.24 -18.87
C MET A 227 -20.70 17.57 -18.09
N SER A 228 -20.00 18.62 -18.55
CA SER A 228 -19.86 19.89 -17.84
C SER A 228 -21.17 20.66 -17.62
N GLU A 229 -22.24 20.34 -18.35
CA GLU A 229 -23.59 20.88 -18.21
C GLU A 229 -24.40 20.23 -17.08
N SER A 230 -23.98 19.06 -16.58
CA SER A 230 -24.64 18.38 -15.47
C SER A 230 -24.21 18.97 -14.13
N ALA A 231 -25.17 19.21 -13.23
CA ALA A 231 -24.89 19.58 -11.84
C ALA A 231 -24.48 18.37 -10.97
N LEU A 232 -24.60 17.15 -11.48
CA LEU A 232 -24.21 15.91 -10.80
C LEU A 232 -22.89 15.39 -11.37
N MET A 233 -22.15 14.65 -10.55
CA MET A 233 -20.98 13.91 -11.03
C MET A 233 -21.40 12.94 -12.14
N PRO A 234 -20.57 12.78 -13.19
CA PRO A 234 -20.86 11.81 -14.24
C PRO A 234 -20.92 10.39 -13.68
N ASP A 235 -21.75 9.54 -14.29
CA ASP A 235 -21.86 8.11 -13.95
C ASP A 235 -21.00 7.26 -14.90
N ILE A 236 -19.81 7.77 -15.25
CA ILE A 236 -18.87 7.17 -16.19
C ILE A 236 -17.54 7.01 -15.47
N LEU A 237 -16.94 5.81 -15.51
CA LEU A 237 -15.60 5.57 -15.00
C LEU A 237 -14.54 5.99 -16.02
N PRO A 238 -13.43 6.53 -15.60
CA PRO A 238 -13.02 6.81 -14.20
C PRO A 238 -13.53 8.14 -13.66
N ASP A 239 -14.16 8.98 -14.47
CA ASP A 239 -14.52 10.38 -14.21
C ASP A 239 -15.35 10.55 -12.94
N ARG A 240 -16.23 9.58 -12.65
CA ARG A 240 -17.05 9.58 -11.43
C ARG A 240 -16.23 9.75 -10.15
N TYR A 241 -15.02 9.22 -10.11
CA TYR A 241 -14.19 9.18 -8.90
C TYR A 241 -12.91 10.02 -8.99
N GLU A 242 -12.62 10.61 -10.16
CA GLU A 242 -11.43 11.43 -10.41
C GLU A 242 -11.78 12.92 -10.55
N ALA A 243 -12.36 13.52 -9.50
CA ALA A 243 -12.67 14.94 -9.50
C ALA A 243 -11.42 15.82 -9.41
N GLY A 244 -11.37 16.86 -10.26
CA GLY A 244 -10.26 17.83 -10.31
C GLY A 244 -9.16 17.42 -11.30
N THR A 245 -8.14 18.27 -11.43
CA THR A 245 -6.98 17.99 -12.28
C THR A 245 -6.10 16.96 -11.62
N ILE A 246 -5.90 15.82 -12.29
CA ILE A 246 -5.07 14.71 -11.79
C ILE A 246 -3.57 15.05 -11.88
N ASN A 247 -2.74 14.34 -11.12
CA ASN A 247 -1.29 14.47 -11.14
C ASN A 247 -0.68 13.78 -12.37
N ALA A 248 -0.90 14.31 -13.58
CA ALA A 248 -0.50 13.67 -14.82
C ALA A 248 1.02 13.43 -14.92
N SER A 249 1.85 14.36 -14.44
CA SER A 249 3.31 14.14 -14.41
C SER A 249 3.72 13.02 -13.48
N GLY A 250 3.09 12.93 -12.31
CA GLY A 250 3.31 11.81 -11.37
C GLY A 250 2.82 10.49 -11.96
N ILE A 251 1.70 10.48 -12.66
CA ILE A 251 1.15 9.29 -13.34
C ILE A 251 2.08 8.83 -14.47
N ALA A 252 2.69 9.76 -15.23
CA ALA A 252 3.72 9.40 -16.21
C ALA A 252 4.91 8.69 -15.57
N GLY A 253 5.38 9.17 -14.42
CA GLY A 253 6.42 8.49 -13.64
C GLY A 253 5.96 7.14 -13.09
N LEU A 254 4.72 7.02 -12.60
CA LEU A 254 4.14 5.77 -12.13
C LEU A 254 4.08 4.72 -13.24
N CYS A 255 3.70 5.13 -14.47
CA CYS A 255 3.69 4.25 -15.63
C CYS A 255 5.05 3.58 -15.85
N GLU A 256 6.12 4.38 -15.84
CA GLU A 256 7.47 3.85 -16.01
C GLU A 256 7.94 3.00 -14.80
N GLY A 257 7.47 3.31 -13.59
CA GLY A 257 7.67 2.46 -12.41
C GLY A 257 7.02 1.07 -12.58
N ILE A 258 5.79 1.01 -13.09
CA ILE A 258 5.09 -0.26 -13.36
C ILE A 258 5.81 -1.05 -14.47
N LYS A 259 6.24 -0.40 -15.53
CA LYS A 259 7.03 -1.05 -16.59
C LYS A 259 8.37 -1.57 -16.07
N PHE A 260 9.02 -0.80 -15.20
CA PHE A 260 10.27 -1.21 -14.55
C PHE A 260 10.10 -2.49 -13.75
N ILE A 261 9.07 -2.61 -12.90
CA ILE A 261 8.84 -3.83 -12.11
C ILE A 261 8.50 -5.04 -12.97
N LYS A 262 7.80 -4.85 -14.09
CA LYS A 262 7.50 -5.95 -15.04
C LYS A 262 8.75 -6.50 -15.72
N LYS A 263 9.77 -5.65 -15.89
CA LYS A 263 11.01 -5.99 -16.62
C LYS A 263 12.09 -6.60 -15.73
N GLU A 264 12.24 -6.15 -14.50
CA GLU A 264 13.48 -6.30 -13.72
C GLU A 264 13.45 -7.46 -12.69
N GLY A 265 12.44 -8.29 -12.63
CA GLY A 265 12.43 -9.43 -11.70
C GLY A 265 12.59 -8.98 -10.22
N ILE A 266 11.85 -7.95 -9.80
CA ILE A 266 12.01 -7.29 -8.48
C ILE A 266 11.74 -8.26 -7.36
N ALA A 267 10.70 -9.07 -7.48
CA ALA A 267 10.28 -9.99 -6.43
C ALA A 267 11.37 -11.01 -6.10
N GLU A 268 12.05 -11.57 -7.12
CA GLU A 268 13.12 -12.54 -6.95
C GLU A 268 14.33 -11.92 -6.25
N LYS A 269 14.74 -10.73 -6.68
CA LYS A 269 15.87 -10.02 -6.06
C LYS A 269 15.56 -9.62 -4.61
N GLU A 270 14.38 -9.07 -4.34
CA GLU A 270 13.99 -8.72 -2.99
C GLU A 270 13.89 -9.97 -2.08
N ALA A 271 13.41 -11.11 -2.59
CA ALA A 271 13.39 -12.37 -1.85
C ALA A 271 14.80 -12.88 -1.50
N GLU A 272 15.76 -12.74 -2.43
CA GLU A 272 17.17 -13.09 -2.16
C GLU A 272 17.77 -12.22 -1.06
N LEU A 273 17.54 -10.91 -1.12
CA LEU A 273 18.02 -9.95 -0.11
C LEU A 273 17.33 -10.16 1.25
N GLN A 274 16.04 -10.48 1.23
CA GLN A 274 15.28 -10.84 2.43
C GLN A 274 15.88 -12.06 3.14
N ASN A 275 16.15 -13.14 2.41
CA ASN A 275 16.76 -14.35 2.99
C ASN A 275 18.13 -14.04 3.61
N HIS A 276 18.95 -13.24 2.93
CA HIS A 276 20.24 -12.80 3.44
C HIS A 276 20.11 -11.99 4.75
N PHE A 277 19.12 -11.10 4.86
CA PHE A 277 18.85 -10.38 6.11
C PHE A 277 18.39 -11.32 7.22
N LEU A 278 17.47 -12.24 6.93
CA LEU A 278 16.93 -13.20 7.93
C LEU A 278 18.00 -14.11 8.51
N GLU A 279 18.91 -14.60 7.69
CA GLU A 279 20.06 -15.40 8.13
C GLU A 279 20.92 -14.65 9.14
N GLN A 280 21.22 -13.40 8.89
CA GLN A 280 22.11 -12.60 9.73
C GLN A 280 21.44 -12.11 11.02
N ILE A 281 20.20 -11.57 10.91
CA ILE A 281 19.52 -10.99 12.07
C ILE A 281 19.20 -12.03 13.15
N SER A 282 19.00 -13.29 12.76
CA SER A 282 18.71 -14.40 13.70
C SER A 282 19.85 -14.66 14.69
N ALA A 283 21.07 -14.27 14.38
CA ALA A 283 22.25 -14.45 15.21
C ALA A 283 22.47 -13.29 16.22
N ILE A 284 21.72 -12.17 16.10
CA ILE A 284 21.95 -10.98 16.92
C ILE A 284 21.27 -11.11 18.27
N SER A 285 22.08 -11.18 19.33
CA SER A 285 21.58 -11.17 20.71
C SER A 285 20.93 -9.84 21.06
N GLY A 286 19.76 -9.89 21.72
CA GLY A 286 18.99 -8.69 22.09
C GLY A 286 18.05 -8.15 21.01
N ALA A 287 18.11 -8.66 19.77
CA ALA A 287 17.22 -8.34 18.66
C ALA A 287 16.30 -9.55 18.37
N LYS A 288 14.98 -9.36 18.51
CA LYS A 288 14.00 -10.41 18.21
C LYS A 288 13.18 -10.00 16.98
N LEU A 289 13.31 -10.77 15.90
CA LEU A 289 12.42 -10.65 14.75
C LEU A 289 11.00 -11.05 15.15
N LEU A 290 10.00 -10.26 14.77
CA LEU A 290 8.59 -10.56 14.97
C LEU A 290 7.91 -10.86 13.63
N GLY A 291 6.84 -11.68 13.73
CA GLY A 291 6.09 -12.12 12.55
C GLY A 291 6.81 -13.19 11.74
N THR A 292 6.27 -13.45 10.56
CA THR A 292 6.85 -14.34 9.53
C THR A 292 6.97 -13.52 8.25
N PRO A 293 8.01 -12.68 8.08
CA PRO A 293 8.11 -11.80 6.93
C PRO A 293 8.24 -12.59 5.63
N GLU A 294 7.36 -12.28 4.70
CA GLU A 294 7.30 -12.84 3.34
C GLU A 294 7.53 -11.74 2.28
N VAL A 295 7.70 -10.48 2.73
CA VAL A 295 8.13 -9.33 1.95
C VAL A 295 9.26 -8.61 2.70
N GLY A 296 10.01 -7.74 2.03
CA GLY A 296 11.19 -7.05 2.56
C GLY A 296 10.92 -6.08 3.73
N VAL A 297 10.07 -6.45 4.69
CA VAL A 297 9.70 -5.64 5.87
C VAL A 297 9.95 -6.43 7.16
N PHE A 298 10.81 -5.95 8.04
CA PHE A 298 11.27 -6.66 9.23
C PHE A 298 11.08 -5.83 10.48
N GLY A 299 10.16 -6.23 11.34
CA GLY A 299 9.93 -5.63 12.65
C GLY A 299 10.82 -6.29 13.73
N ILE A 300 11.74 -5.54 14.28
CA ILE A 300 12.70 -6.02 15.30
C ILE A 300 12.30 -5.45 16.66
N LEU A 301 12.00 -6.33 17.60
CA LEU A 301 11.81 -6.00 19.00
C LEU A 301 13.17 -6.01 19.70
N LEU A 302 13.57 -4.88 20.25
CA LEU A 302 14.80 -4.75 21.04
C LEU A 302 14.48 -5.04 22.51
N LYS A 303 15.27 -5.95 23.14
CA LYS A 303 15.01 -6.42 24.49
C LYS A 303 15.23 -5.32 25.54
N ASP A 304 16.42 -4.73 25.56
CA ASP A 304 16.91 -3.86 26.62
C ASP A 304 17.19 -2.41 26.13
N HIS A 305 16.84 -2.09 24.89
CA HIS A 305 17.12 -0.80 24.25
C HIS A 305 15.81 -0.16 23.75
N ASP A 306 15.80 1.17 23.71
CA ASP A 306 14.77 1.93 23.03
C ASP A 306 14.97 1.89 21.50
N CYS A 307 13.92 1.59 20.76
CA CYS A 307 14.04 1.46 19.32
C CYS A 307 14.28 2.81 18.61
N VAL A 308 13.87 3.94 19.23
CA VAL A 308 14.08 5.28 18.68
C VAL A 308 15.54 5.68 18.86
N ASP A 309 16.13 5.38 20.00
CA ASP A 309 17.56 5.66 20.28
C ASP A 309 18.45 4.87 19.32
N ILE A 310 18.20 3.56 19.16
CA ILE A 310 19.01 2.73 18.23
C ILE A 310 18.82 3.20 16.78
N CYS A 311 17.60 3.56 16.38
CA CYS A 311 17.34 4.14 15.04
C CYS A 311 18.14 5.43 14.83
N GLY A 312 18.17 6.30 15.85
CA GLY A 312 18.96 7.53 15.84
C GLY A 312 20.45 7.29 15.70
N ARG A 313 21.01 6.32 16.44
CA ARG A 313 22.41 5.91 16.37
C ARG A 313 22.78 5.30 15.01
N LEU A 314 21.96 4.42 14.46
CA LEU A 314 22.16 3.86 13.12
C LEU A 314 22.26 4.98 12.08
N SER A 315 21.42 6.00 12.19
CA SER A 315 21.43 7.14 11.28
C SER A 315 22.66 8.04 11.47
N SER A 316 22.98 8.44 12.70
CA SER A 316 24.01 9.45 12.99
C SER A 316 25.43 8.89 12.97
N GLU A 317 25.65 7.66 13.48
CA GLU A 317 26.97 7.05 13.59
C GLU A 317 27.36 6.25 12.33
N PHE A 318 26.34 5.65 11.63
CA PHE A 318 26.58 4.71 10.53
C PHE A 318 25.97 5.14 9.20
N SER A 319 25.23 6.26 9.15
CA SER A 319 24.49 6.70 7.94
C SER A 319 23.53 5.65 7.39
N ILE A 320 22.84 4.92 8.28
CA ILE A 320 21.86 3.88 7.93
C ILE A 320 20.47 4.38 8.26
N ALA A 321 19.62 4.51 7.25
CA ALA A 321 18.24 4.95 7.39
C ALA A 321 17.31 3.76 7.68
N THR A 322 16.71 3.72 8.88
CA THR A 322 15.69 2.77 9.32
C THR A 322 14.52 3.55 9.92
N ARG A 323 13.52 2.86 10.46
CA ARG A 323 12.38 3.51 11.10
C ARG A 323 12.04 2.86 12.44
N ALA A 324 11.74 3.70 13.45
CA ALA A 324 11.31 3.22 14.78
C ALA A 324 9.90 3.65 15.13
N GLY A 325 9.26 2.95 16.07
CA GLY A 325 7.98 3.29 16.68
C GLY A 325 6.81 2.40 16.25
N LEU A 326 5.62 2.99 16.07
CA LEU A 326 4.36 2.25 15.81
C LEU A 326 3.97 2.14 14.33
N HIS A 327 4.77 2.66 13.40
CA HIS A 327 4.62 2.49 11.94
C HIS A 327 3.21 2.78 11.38
N CYS A 328 2.46 3.70 12.03
CA CYS A 328 1.07 4.00 11.71
C CYS A 328 0.11 2.78 11.76
N ALA A 329 0.42 1.77 12.58
CA ALA A 329 -0.38 0.57 12.75
C ALA A 329 -0.55 0.19 14.24
N PRO A 330 -1.21 1.04 15.05
CA PRO A 330 -1.30 0.84 16.51
C PRO A 330 -2.01 -0.45 16.90
N MET A 331 -2.95 -0.94 16.07
CA MET A 331 -3.63 -2.20 16.31
C MET A 331 -2.70 -3.40 16.10
N ALA A 332 -1.85 -3.35 15.08
CA ALA A 332 -0.83 -4.38 14.87
C ALA A 332 0.11 -4.48 16.09
N HIS A 333 0.55 -3.34 16.63
CA HIS A 333 1.37 -3.33 17.84
C HIS A 333 0.64 -3.86 19.09
N ARG A 334 -0.69 -3.64 19.22
CA ARG A 334 -1.50 -4.28 20.27
C ARG A 334 -1.55 -5.80 20.11
N THR A 335 -1.75 -6.27 18.88
CA THR A 335 -1.78 -7.71 18.54
C THR A 335 -0.43 -8.38 18.82
N LEU A 336 0.68 -7.73 18.47
CA LEU A 336 2.04 -8.22 18.65
C LEU A 336 2.60 -7.97 20.07
N GLY A 337 1.87 -7.29 20.95
CA GLY A 337 2.31 -6.97 22.31
C GLY A 337 3.45 -5.94 22.41
N THR A 338 3.59 -5.06 21.42
CA THR A 338 4.72 -4.13 21.29
C THR A 338 4.34 -2.65 21.43
N THR A 339 3.12 -2.36 21.89
CA THR A 339 2.61 -0.98 21.98
C THR A 339 3.48 -0.05 22.83
N ALA A 340 4.03 -0.56 23.93
CA ALA A 340 4.83 0.25 24.88
C ALA A 340 6.25 0.53 24.38
N LYS A 341 6.84 -0.41 23.60
CA LYS A 341 8.24 -0.36 23.17
C LYS A 341 8.40 0.11 21.71
N GLY A 342 7.35 -0.03 20.88
CA GLY A 342 7.51 0.07 19.43
C GLY A 342 8.40 -1.04 18.85
N LEU A 343 8.80 -0.87 17.61
CA LEU A 343 9.74 -1.74 16.91
C LEU A 343 10.75 -0.90 16.13
N LEU A 344 11.95 -1.43 15.97
CA LEU A 344 12.89 -0.97 14.95
C LEU A 344 12.56 -1.73 13.66
N ARG A 345 12.24 -1.00 12.59
CA ARG A 345 11.87 -1.60 11.30
C ARG A 345 12.98 -1.38 10.30
N PHE A 346 13.45 -2.47 9.71
CA PHE A 346 14.23 -2.48 8.49
C PHE A 346 13.30 -2.78 7.32
N SER A 347 13.49 -2.14 6.18
CA SER A 347 12.77 -2.53 4.96
C SER A 347 13.66 -2.39 3.73
N ILE A 348 13.76 -3.51 3.03
CA ILE A 348 14.62 -3.72 1.87
C ILE A 348 13.85 -3.40 0.59
N GLY A 349 14.54 -2.91 -0.42
CA GLY A 349 14.02 -2.72 -1.77
C GLY A 349 15.03 -3.16 -2.83
N TYR A 350 14.62 -3.14 -4.07
CA TYR A 350 15.38 -3.62 -5.23
C TYR A 350 16.81 -3.07 -5.33
N PHE A 351 17.05 -1.81 -4.95
CA PHE A 351 18.36 -1.17 -5.09
C PHE A 351 19.34 -1.49 -3.96
N ASN A 352 18.90 -2.17 -2.90
CA ASN A 352 19.83 -2.61 -1.86
C ASN A 352 20.76 -3.73 -2.34
N THR A 353 21.87 -3.90 -1.63
CA THR A 353 22.86 -4.96 -1.86
C THR A 353 23.04 -5.83 -0.60
N LYS A 354 23.62 -7.03 -0.78
CA LYS A 354 23.97 -7.90 0.35
C LYS A 354 25.00 -7.28 1.29
N GLU A 355 25.92 -6.50 0.72
CA GLU A 355 26.95 -5.78 1.46
C GLU A 355 26.33 -4.73 2.38
N GLU A 356 25.39 -3.92 1.87
CA GLU A 356 24.64 -2.93 2.66
C GLU A 356 23.86 -3.59 3.79
N ILE A 357 23.20 -4.72 3.53
CA ILE A 357 22.48 -5.49 4.55
C ILE A 357 23.43 -5.99 5.62
N THR A 358 24.56 -6.55 5.24
CA THR A 358 25.57 -7.07 6.16
C THR A 358 26.16 -5.93 7.03
N GLU A 359 26.43 -4.78 6.45
CA GLU A 359 26.91 -3.60 7.18
C GLU A 359 25.85 -3.11 8.17
N ALA A 360 24.58 -3.05 7.77
CA ALA A 360 23.50 -2.61 8.63
C ALA A 360 23.27 -3.55 9.84
N VAL A 361 23.36 -4.86 9.64
CA VAL A 361 23.24 -5.83 10.73
C VAL A 361 24.42 -5.72 11.70
N LYS A 362 25.66 -5.54 11.20
CA LYS A 362 26.86 -5.30 12.05
C LYS A 362 26.74 -4.01 12.85
N ALA A 363 26.25 -2.92 12.22
CA ALA A 363 26.00 -1.66 12.91
C ALA A 363 24.95 -1.81 14.02
N LEU A 364 23.86 -2.55 13.76
CA LEU A 364 22.87 -2.87 14.79
C LEU A 364 23.51 -3.61 15.95
N GLU A 365 24.30 -4.67 15.67
CA GLU A 365 24.98 -5.45 16.70
C GLU A 365 25.91 -4.57 17.55
N TYR A 366 26.65 -3.68 16.93
CA TYR A 366 27.50 -2.69 17.62
C TYR A 366 26.68 -1.80 18.55
N CYS A 367 25.57 -1.21 18.05
CA CYS A 367 24.71 -0.35 18.86
C CYS A 367 24.07 -1.07 20.05
N LEU A 368 23.82 -2.38 19.96
CA LEU A 368 23.25 -3.17 21.04
C LEU A 368 24.29 -3.60 22.09
N LYS A 369 25.59 -3.56 21.78
CA LYS A 369 26.67 -3.93 22.70
C LYS A 369 27.30 -2.74 23.42
N ASN A 370 27.12 -1.53 22.88
CA ASN A 370 27.74 -0.29 23.37
C ASN A 370 26.67 0.80 23.61
#